data_f3ae30e5f0916f2bd51b3d534181e364
#
_entry.id   f3ae30e5f0916f2bd51b3d534181e364
#
_cell.length_a   1.000
_cell.length_b   1.000
_cell.length_c   1.000
_cell.angle_alpha   90.00
_cell.angle_beta   90.00
_cell.angle_gamma   90.00
#
_symmetry.space_group_name_H-M   'P 1'
#
loop_
_entity.id
_entity.type
_entity.pdbx_description
1 polymer ?
#
loop_
_entity_poly.entity_id
_entity_poly.type
_entity_poly.pdbx_seq_one_letter_code
_entity_poly.pdbx_strand_id
1 'polypeptide(L)'
;IRLATLSIPIICCAYSFITNPDYKKSLVLVPILVIMACFSGMTTNIGNIFAVYNKTNQLLMISVVSGLLSVVGTYLLGYSFGVIGVSFATLLGTLVLFGLRYYFGRKIAYYAFDWKRISLLLVLYSAIAFVCIHRGFYFNLFLTIIFSAIFVFTYKQLIITYLKKFFRIKMAKR
;
A
#
# COMPACT_ATOMS: atom_id res chain seq x y z
N ILE A 1 -1.11 5.57 -2.82
CA ILE A 1 -0.05 5.99 -1.90
C ILE A 1 -0.55 7.05 -0.92
N ARG A 2 -1.25 8.13 -1.35
CA ARG A 2 -1.78 9.16 -0.43
C ARG A 2 -2.73 8.60 0.64
N LEU A 3 -3.59 7.63 0.30
CA LEU A 3 -4.42 6.92 1.28
C LEU A 3 -3.58 6.07 2.25
N ALA A 4 -2.48 5.52 1.77
CA ALA A 4 -1.58 4.72 2.60
C ALA A 4 -0.84 5.56 3.64
N THR A 5 -0.51 6.82 3.35
CA THR A 5 0.08 7.71 4.36
C THR A 5 -0.87 8.03 5.50
N LEU A 6 -2.18 8.03 5.24
CA LEU A 6 -3.23 8.17 6.27
C LEU A 6 -3.39 6.92 7.13
N SER A 7 -3.16 5.74 6.56
CA SER A 7 -3.39 4.48 7.28
C SER A 7 -2.40 4.28 8.43
N ILE A 8 -1.15 4.80 8.33
CA ILE A 8 -0.14 4.58 9.36
C ILE A 8 -0.55 5.16 10.72
N PRO A 9 -0.84 6.47 10.84
CA PRO A 9 -1.17 7.03 12.14
C PRO A 9 -2.46 6.42 12.70
N ILE A 10 -3.43 6.04 11.84
CA ILE A 10 -4.66 5.33 12.25
C ILE A 10 -4.31 3.97 12.84
N ILE A 11 -3.46 3.18 12.18
CA ILE A 11 -3.03 1.87 12.65
C ILE A 11 -2.23 2.02 13.95
N CYS A 12 -1.31 2.99 14.05
CA CYS A 12 -0.55 3.25 15.26
C CYS A 12 -1.46 3.67 16.44
N CYS A 13 -2.50 4.46 16.19
CA CYS A 13 -3.51 4.77 17.20
C CYS A 13 -4.29 3.52 17.63
N ALA A 14 -4.76 2.71 16.70
CA ALA A 14 -5.47 1.46 16.99
C ALA A 14 -4.61 0.48 17.80
N TYR A 15 -3.33 0.36 17.47
CA TYR A 15 -2.38 -0.45 18.23
C TYR A 15 -2.17 0.02 19.68
N SER A 16 -2.32 1.31 19.94
CA SER A 16 -2.20 1.86 21.29
C SER A 16 -3.33 1.41 22.23
N PHE A 17 -4.47 0.97 21.68
CA PHE A 17 -5.56 0.34 22.45
C PHE A 17 -5.30 -1.14 22.75
N ILE A 18 -4.34 -1.77 22.07
CA ILE A 18 -4.00 -3.18 22.30
C ILE A 18 -3.08 -3.23 23.52
N THR A 19 -3.61 -3.73 24.62
CA THR A 19 -2.97 -3.71 25.94
C THR A 19 -1.81 -4.71 26.08
N ASN A 20 -1.71 -5.72 25.21
CA ASN A 20 -0.71 -6.75 25.32
C ASN A 20 0.67 -6.29 24.80
N PRO A 21 1.74 -6.27 25.64
CA PRO A 21 3.07 -5.80 25.29
C PRO A 21 3.73 -6.58 24.13
N ASP A 22 3.37 -7.85 23.95
CA ASP A 22 3.93 -8.68 22.88
C ASP A 22 3.52 -8.20 21.48
N TYR A 23 2.32 -7.66 21.33
CA TYR A 23 1.86 -7.09 20.07
C TYR A 23 2.54 -5.76 19.74
N LYS A 24 3.07 -5.04 20.72
CA LYS A 24 3.80 -3.77 20.47
C LYS A 24 5.07 -4.00 19.67
N LYS A 25 5.70 -5.17 19.78
CA LYS A 25 6.88 -5.54 18.97
C LYS A 25 6.52 -5.66 17.47
N SER A 26 5.28 -6.02 17.15
CA SER A 26 4.81 -6.14 15.77
C SER A 26 4.58 -4.77 15.07
N LEU A 27 4.56 -3.68 15.82
CA LEU A 27 4.40 -2.32 15.27
C LEU A 27 5.51 -1.96 14.27
N VAL A 28 6.70 -2.53 14.43
CA VAL A 28 7.83 -2.36 13.51
C VAL A 28 7.54 -2.92 12.11
N LEU A 29 6.63 -3.91 12.00
CA LEU A 29 6.26 -4.53 10.73
C LEU A 29 5.24 -3.72 9.94
N VAL A 30 4.46 -2.87 10.60
CA VAL A 30 3.39 -2.07 9.98
C VAL A 30 3.87 -1.24 8.78
N PRO A 31 4.99 -0.49 8.85
CA PRO A 31 5.49 0.27 7.70
C PRO A 31 5.81 -0.61 6.50
N ILE A 32 6.40 -1.79 6.74
CA ILE A 32 6.77 -2.74 5.67
C ILE A 32 5.51 -3.24 4.98
N LEU A 33 4.49 -3.65 5.76
CA LEU A 33 3.22 -4.17 5.23
C LEU A 33 2.45 -3.11 4.44
N VAL A 34 2.47 -1.85 4.88
CA VAL A 34 1.78 -0.77 4.15
C VAL A 34 2.51 -0.39 2.86
N ILE A 35 3.86 -0.40 2.84
CA ILE A 35 4.63 -0.25 1.60
C ILE A 35 4.26 -1.38 0.63
N MET A 36 4.22 -2.61 1.11
CA MET A 36 3.81 -3.77 0.33
C MET A 36 2.40 -3.59 -0.27
N ALA A 37 1.44 -3.13 0.52
CA ALA A 37 0.08 -2.86 0.06
C ALA A 37 0.03 -1.77 -1.02
N CYS A 38 0.86 -0.72 -0.92
CA CYS A 38 0.97 0.32 -1.94
C CYS A 38 1.45 -0.24 -3.28
N PHE A 39 2.54 -1.03 -3.26
CA PHE A 39 3.06 -1.66 -4.47
C PHE A 39 2.08 -2.69 -5.04
N SER A 40 1.39 -3.45 -4.20
CA SER A 40 0.33 -4.38 -4.61
C SER A 40 -0.80 -3.67 -5.35
N GLY A 41 -1.28 -2.54 -4.83
CA GLY A 41 -2.30 -1.73 -5.51
C GLY A 41 -1.84 -1.20 -6.87
N MET A 42 -0.58 -0.73 -6.98
CA MET A 42 -0.01 -0.31 -8.27
C MET A 42 0.08 -1.47 -9.25
N THR A 43 0.49 -2.63 -8.76
CA THR A 43 0.64 -3.86 -9.55
C THR A 43 -0.69 -4.33 -10.10
N THR A 44 -1.78 -4.21 -9.33
CA THR A 44 -3.14 -4.55 -9.78
C THR A 44 -3.59 -3.66 -10.93
N ASN A 45 -3.34 -2.34 -10.83
CA ASN A 45 -3.67 -1.41 -11.91
C ASN A 45 -2.93 -1.73 -13.21
N ILE A 46 -1.65 -2.10 -13.13
CA ILE A 46 -0.88 -2.55 -14.31
C ILE A 46 -1.44 -3.87 -14.83
N GLY A 47 -1.86 -4.78 -13.95
CA GLY A 47 -2.48 -6.06 -14.30
C GLY A 47 -3.71 -5.90 -15.20
N ASN A 48 -4.53 -4.88 -14.96
CA ASN A 48 -5.71 -4.59 -15.77
C ASN A 48 -5.36 -4.29 -17.24
N ILE A 49 -4.17 -3.72 -17.52
CA ILE A 49 -3.71 -3.48 -18.89
C ILE A 49 -3.55 -4.81 -19.65
N PHE A 50 -2.97 -5.81 -19.01
CA PHE A 50 -2.82 -7.14 -19.63
C PHE A 50 -4.16 -7.80 -19.94
N ALA A 51 -5.16 -7.60 -19.08
CA ALA A 51 -6.52 -8.12 -19.33
C ALA A 51 -7.19 -7.41 -20.53
N VAL A 52 -7.08 -6.09 -20.64
CA VAL A 52 -7.63 -5.31 -21.75
C VAL A 52 -7.02 -5.72 -23.09
N TYR A 53 -5.72 -6.02 -23.12
CA TYR A 53 -5.01 -6.44 -24.34
C TYR A 53 -5.01 -7.96 -24.56
N ASN A 54 -5.82 -8.73 -23.84
CA ASN A 54 -5.92 -10.20 -23.93
C ASN A 54 -4.57 -10.95 -23.74
N LYS A 55 -3.64 -10.37 -22.96
CA LYS A 55 -2.33 -10.98 -22.66
C LYS A 55 -2.31 -11.64 -21.28
N THR A 56 -3.39 -12.29 -20.90
CA THR A 56 -3.59 -12.92 -19.59
C THR A 56 -2.55 -14.01 -19.30
N ASN A 57 -2.08 -14.74 -20.30
CA ASN A 57 -1.03 -15.76 -20.13
C ASN A 57 0.28 -15.15 -19.62
N GLN A 58 0.67 -13.98 -20.14
CA GLN A 58 1.86 -13.28 -19.65
C GLN A 58 1.67 -12.79 -18.20
N LEU A 59 0.48 -12.29 -17.87
CA LEU A 59 0.13 -11.89 -16.52
C LEU A 59 0.24 -13.06 -15.54
N LEU A 60 -0.25 -14.24 -15.94
CA LEU A 60 -0.20 -15.47 -15.16
C LEU A 60 1.26 -15.92 -14.94
N MET A 61 2.06 -15.99 -15.98
CA MET A 61 3.48 -16.36 -15.88
C MET A 61 4.25 -15.44 -14.92
N ILE A 62 4.07 -14.13 -15.05
CA ILE A 62 4.72 -13.15 -14.17
C ILE A 62 4.29 -13.38 -12.71
N SER A 63 3.00 -13.67 -12.48
CA SER A 63 2.47 -13.92 -11.14
C SER A 63 3.02 -15.21 -10.53
N VAL A 64 3.15 -16.28 -11.33
CA VAL A 64 3.72 -17.56 -10.87
C VAL A 64 5.20 -17.39 -10.51
N VAL A 65 5.99 -16.75 -11.38
CA VAL A 65 7.43 -16.54 -11.13
C VAL A 65 7.66 -15.73 -9.87
N SER A 66 6.93 -14.62 -9.70
CA SER A 66 7.06 -13.77 -8.51
C SER A 66 6.54 -14.46 -7.24
N GLY A 67 5.48 -15.29 -7.36
CA GLY A 67 4.96 -16.09 -6.26
C GLY A 67 5.96 -17.14 -5.78
N LEU A 68 6.56 -17.89 -6.69
CA LEU A 68 7.62 -18.87 -6.36
C LEU A 68 8.80 -18.19 -5.67
N LEU A 69 9.23 -17.04 -6.19
CA LEU A 69 10.34 -16.29 -5.59
C LEU A 69 9.99 -15.80 -4.18
N SER A 70 8.74 -15.37 -3.96
CA SER A 70 8.25 -14.99 -2.64
C SER A 70 8.23 -16.17 -1.66
N VAL A 71 7.78 -17.35 -2.09
CA VAL A 71 7.74 -18.56 -1.25
C VAL A 71 9.16 -18.98 -0.85
N VAL A 72 10.08 -19.06 -1.81
CA VAL A 72 11.48 -19.41 -1.55
C VAL A 72 12.13 -18.37 -0.62
N GLY A 73 11.91 -17.08 -0.89
CA GLY A 73 12.41 -15.98 -0.05
C GLY A 73 11.86 -16.06 1.38
N THR A 74 10.56 -16.36 1.52
CA THR A 74 9.90 -16.51 2.84
C THR A 74 10.50 -17.68 3.62
N TYR A 75 10.79 -18.80 2.97
CA TYR A 75 11.42 -19.95 3.61
C TYR A 75 12.83 -19.61 4.10
N LEU A 76 13.67 -19.04 3.23
CA LEU A 76 15.06 -18.72 3.54
C LEU A 76 15.19 -17.62 4.62
N LEU A 77 14.52 -16.49 4.40
CA LEU A 77 14.59 -15.35 5.30
C LEU A 77 13.77 -15.57 6.59
N GLY A 78 12.70 -16.34 6.51
CA GLY A 78 11.90 -16.71 7.67
C GLY A 78 12.66 -17.59 8.64
N TYR A 79 13.45 -18.54 8.13
CA TYR A 79 14.30 -19.40 8.95
C TYR A 79 15.39 -18.60 9.67
N SER A 80 16.02 -17.61 9.00
CA SER A 80 17.14 -16.83 9.55
C SER A 80 16.70 -15.68 10.46
N PHE A 81 15.62 -14.98 10.11
CA PHE A 81 15.19 -13.73 10.76
C PHE A 81 13.76 -13.77 11.33
N GLY A 82 13.11 -14.92 11.34
CA GLY A 82 11.76 -15.09 11.87
C GLY A 82 10.73 -14.22 11.13
N VAL A 83 9.79 -13.63 11.86
CA VAL A 83 8.66 -12.85 11.31
C VAL A 83 9.11 -11.61 10.51
N ILE A 84 10.21 -10.99 10.92
CA ILE A 84 10.78 -9.85 10.21
C ILE A 84 11.29 -10.30 8.83
N GLY A 85 11.98 -11.45 8.77
CA GLY A 85 12.47 -12.04 7.52
C GLY A 85 11.33 -12.38 6.55
N VAL A 86 10.22 -12.94 7.05
CA VAL A 86 9.02 -13.21 6.25
C VAL A 86 8.45 -11.93 5.64
N SER A 87 8.36 -10.85 6.43
CA SER A 87 7.84 -9.57 5.97
C SER A 87 8.72 -8.93 4.88
N PHE A 88 10.04 -9.05 5.01
CA PHE A 88 10.97 -8.59 3.97
C PHE A 88 10.90 -9.46 2.71
N ALA A 89 10.77 -10.77 2.84
CA ALA A 89 10.63 -11.67 1.69
C ALA A 89 9.37 -11.38 0.88
N THR A 90 8.24 -11.16 1.55
CA THR A 90 6.98 -10.82 0.88
C THR A 90 7.04 -9.43 0.22
N LEU A 91 7.71 -8.46 0.84
CA LEU A 91 7.97 -7.17 0.24
C LEU A 91 8.80 -7.31 -1.04
N LEU A 92 9.90 -8.07 -1.00
CA LEU A 92 10.75 -8.34 -2.17
C LEU A 92 9.96 -9.03 -3.28
N GLY A 93 9.15 -10.04 -2.97
CA GLY A 93 8.27 -10.70 -3.94
C GLY A 93 7.30 -9.72 -4.61
N THR A 94 6.72 -8.81 -3.83
CA THR A 94 5.81 -7.77 -4.36
C THR A 94 6.55 -6.77 -5.25
N LEU A 95 7.77 -6.38 -4.89
CA LEU A 95 8.61 -5.49 -5.70
C LEU A 95 9.01 -6.14 -7.02
N VAL A 96 9.37 -7.43 -7.00
CA VAL A 96 9.68 -8.19 -8.22
C VAL A 96 8.44 -8.30 -9.11
N LEU A 97 7.27 -8.61 -8.53
CA LEU A 97 6.01 -8.65 -9.27
C LEU A 97 5.69 -7.30 -9.92
N PHE A 98 5.87 -6.19 -9.19
CA PHE A 98 5.70 -4.84 -9.70
C PHE A 98 6.67 -4.55 -10.85
N GLY A 99 7.96 -4.85 -10.67
CA GLY A 99 9.00 -4.63 -11.67
C GLY A 99 8.76 -5.40 -12.96
N LEU A 100 8.41 -6.69 -12.87
CA LEU A 100 8.10 -7.51 -14.03
C LEU A 100 6.84 -7.02 -14.75
N ARG A 101 5.76 -6.73 -14.02
CA ARG A 101 4.53 -6.19 -14.62
C ARG A 101 4.77 -4.81 -15.25
N TYR A 102 5.58 -3.97 -14.62
CA TYR A 102 5.94 -2.68 -15.18
C TYR A 102 6.73 -2.83 -16.48
N TYR A 103 7.76 -3.68 -16.49
CA TYR A 103 8.60 -3.92 -17.66
C TYR A 103 7.82 -4.48 -18.85
N PHE A 104 7.05 -5.54 -18.63
CA PHE A 104 6.25 -6.16 -19.70
C PHE A 104 5.03 -5.30 -20.08
N GLY A 105 4.38 -4.68 -19.11
CA GLY A 105 3.23 -3.81 -19.37
C GLY A 105 3.58 -2.58 -20.21
N ARG A 106 4.77 -2.01 -20.01
CA ARG A 106 5.24 -0.88 -20.82
C ARG A 106 5.47 -1.24 -22.30
N LYS A 107 5.69 -2.52 -22.60
CA LYS A 107 5.78 -3.01 -23.99
C LYS A 107 4.40 -3.16 -24.65
N ILE A 108 3.34 -3.25 -23.87
CA ILE A 108 1.96 -3.44 -24.34
C ILE A 108 1.27 -2.09 -24.52
N ALA A 109 1.39 -1.22 -23.54
CA ALA A 109 0.78 0.10 -23.57
C ALA A 109 1.74 1.14 -22.99
N TYR A 110 1.77 2.33 -23.59
CA TYR A 110 2.53 3.44 -23.03
C TYR A 110 1.78 4.01 -21.83
N TYR A 111 2.40 3.91 -20.67
CA TYR A 111 1.95 4.60 -19.47
C TYR A 111 3.16 5.22 -18.77
N ALA A 112 3.01 6.46 -18.34
CA ALA A 112 4.04 7.20 -17.65
C ALA A 112 3.75 7.18 -16.14
N PHE A 113 4.69 6.63 -15.36
CA PHE A 113 4.72 6.82 -13.92
C PHE A 113 5.55 8.06 -13.58
N ASP A 114 4.97 8.94 -12.78
CA ASP A 114 5.69 10.07 -12.22
C ASP A 114 6.57 9.59 -11.03
N TRP A 115 7.74 9.05 -11.38
CA TRP A 115 8.68 8.49 -10.40
C TRP A 115 9.11 9.48 -9.34
N LYS A 116 9.20 10.79 -9.69
CA LYS A 116 9.54 11.84 -8.73
C LYS A 116 8.49 11.97 -7.63
N ARG A 117 7.22 11.92 -7.99
CA ARG A 117 6.12 11.94 -7.01
C ARG A 117 6.04 10.67 -6.17
N ILE A 118 6.31 9.52 -6.78
CA ILE A 118 6.30 8.24 -6.07
C ILE A 118 7.43 8.18 -5.04
N SER A 119 8.66 8.54 -5.43
CA SER A 119 9.81 8.55 -4.52
C SER A 119 9.63 9.56 -3.37
N LEU A 120 9.15 10.76 -3.67
CA LEU A 120 8.86 11.76 -2.65
C LEU A 120 7.81 11.26 -1.64
N LEU A 121 6.75 10.63 -2.12
CA LEU A 121 5.72 10.05 -1.26
C LEU A 121 6.23 8.88 -0.42
N LEU A 122 7.15 8.05 -0.95
CA LEU A 122 7.79 6.98 -0.17
C LEU A 122 8.71 7.52 0.92
N VAL A 123 9.48 8.56 0.63
CA VAL A 123 10.33 9.24 1.63
C VAL A 123 9.47 9.86 2.73
N LEU A 124 8.41 10.56 2.36
CA LEU A 124 7.46 11.17 3.30
C LEU A 124 6.79 10.09 4.16
N TYR A 125 6.42 8.97 3.54
CA TYR A 125 5.86 7.81 4.22
C TYR A 125 6.83 7.22 5.26
N SER A 126 8.11 7.00 4.89
CA SER A 126 9.11 6.45 5.79
C SER A 126 9.39 7.39 6.98
N ALA A 127 9.40 8.70 6.75
CA ALA A 127 9.56 9.69 7.80
C ALA A 127 8.38 9.68 8.79
N ILE A 128 7.14 9.64 8.29
CA ILE A 128 5.94 9.54 9.14
C ILE A 128 5.95 8.25 9.94
N ALA A 129 6.26 7.12 9.31
CA ALA A 129 6.33 5.82 9.98
C ALA A 129 7.36 5.83 11.11
N PHE A 130 8.55 6.39 10.87
CA PHE A 130 9.60 6.51 11.87
C PHE A 130 9.14 7.35 13.08
N VAL A 131 8.52 8.50 12.81
CA VAL A 131 8.00 9.38 13.87
C VAL A 131 6.87 8.70 14.66
N CYS A 132 5.93 8.02 13.99
CA CYS A 132 4.82 7.34 14.66
C CYS A 132 5.27 6.20 15.57
N ILE A 133 6.34 5.49 15.23
CA ILE A 133 6.86 4.39 16.04
C ILE A 133 7.54 4.92 17.31
N HIS A 134 8.25 6.07 17.23
CA HIS A 134 9.03 6.61 18.33
C HIS A 134 8.25 7.56 19.26
N ARG A 135 7.08 8.05 18.84
CA ARG A 135 6.27 8.99 19.62
C ARG A 135 5.05 8.33 20.24
N GLY A 136 4.58 8.91 21.35
CA GLY A 136 3.44 8.38 22.12
C GLY A 136 2.08 8.57 21.44
N PHE A 137 1.07 7.95 22.05
CA PHE A 137 -0.33 7.92 21.57
C PHE A 137 -0.91 9.28 21.19
N TYR A 138 -0.76 10.29 22.05
CA TYR A 138 -1.33 11.62 21.82
C TYR A 138 -0.78 12.29 20.55
N PHE A 139 0.49 12.09 20.27
CA PHE A 139 1.13 12.62 19.07
C PHE A 139 0.59 11.95 17.80
N ASN A 140 0.41 10.62 17.85
CA ASN A 140 -0.15 9.86 16.74
C ASN A 140 -1.61 10.25 16.46
N LEU A 141 -2.39 10.51 17.52
CA LEU A 141 -3.77 10.99 17.40
C LEU A 141 -3.84 12.37 16.77
N PHE A 142 -2.96 13.29 17.19
CA PHE A 142 -2.85 14.63 16.60
C PHE A 142 -2.48 14.57 15.11
N LEU A 143 -1.50 13.74 14.76
CA LEU A 143 -1.10 13.51 13.37
C LEU A 143 -2.26 12.93 12.53
N THR A 144 -3.00 11.98 13.08
CA THR A 144 -4.17 11.38 12.40
C THR A 144 -5.23 12.43 12.08
N ILE A 145 -5.51 13.33 13.02
CA ILE A 145 -6.49 14.41 12.83
C ILE A 145 -6.02 15.36 11.72
N ILE A 146 -4.76 15.79 11.77
CA ILE A 146 -4.20 16.70 10.75
C ILE A 146 -4.25 16.07 9.36
N PHE A 147 -3.77 14.83 9.22
CA PHE A 147 -3.76 14.16 7.92
C PHE A 147 -5.16 13.89 7.39
N SER A 148 -6.13 13.53 8.26
CA SER A 148 -7.51 13.36 7.84
C SER A 148 -8.15 14.66 7.40
N ALA A 149 -7.86 15.78 8.09
CA ALA A 149 -8.33 17.11 7.70
C ALA A 149 -7.77 17.55 6.35
N ILE A 150 -6.47 17.37 6.12
CA ILE A 150 -5.80 17.66 4.83
C ILE A 150 -6.41 16.79 3.72
N PHE A 151 -6.68 15.51 4.00
CA PHE A 151 -7.29 14.62 3.03
C PHE A 151 -8.70 15.07 2.65
N VAL A 152 -9.55 15.36 3.63
CA VAL A 152 -10.92 15.86 3.40
C VAL A 152 -10.89 17.15 2.60
N PHE A 153 -9.99 18.07 2.96
CA PHE A 153 -9.86 19.36 2.26
C PHE A 153 -9.43 19.17 0.80
N THR A 154 -8.44 18.30 0.56
CA THR A 154 -7.91 18.04 -0.80
C THR A 154 -8.93 17.32 -1.69
N TYR A 155 -9.75 16.43 -1.12
CA TYR A 155 -10.72 15.63 -1.87
C TYR A 155 -12.17 16.11 -1.73
N LYS A 156 -12.39 17.24 -1.10
CA LYS A 156 -13.73 17.83 -0.86
C LYS A 156 -14.60 17.83 -2.12
N GLN A 157 -14.07 18.31 -3.24
CA GLN A 157 -14.82 18.37 -4.49
C GLN A 157 -15.18 16.97 -5.04
N LEU A 158 -14.27 16.01 -4.91
CA LEU A 158 -14.46 14.63 -5.36
C LEU A 158 -15.52 13.94 -4.50
N ILE A 159 -15.44 14.09 -3.18
CA ILE A 159 -16.40 13.55 -2.22
C ILE A 159 -17.79 14.11 -2.47
N ILE A 160 -17.91 15.42 -2.66
CA ILE A 160 -19.19 16.08 -2.95
C ILE A 160 -19.77 15.56 -4.28
N THR A 161 -18.97 15.38 -5.30
CA THR A 161 -19.42 14.87 -6.60
C THR A 161 -19.93 13.43 -6.49
N TYR A 162 -19.23 12.56 -5.76
CA TYR A 162 -19.67 11.18 -5.52
C TYR A 162 -20.94 11.12 -4.66
N LEU A 163 -21.05 11.93 -3.61
CA LEU A 163 -22.25 12.02 -2.80
C LEU A 163 -23.45 12.48 -3.62
N LYS A 164 -23.31 13.54 -4.42
CA LYS A 164 -24.38 14.02 -5.32
C LYS A 164 -24.80 12.92 -6.32
N LYS A 165 -23.86 12.18 -6.88
CA LYS A 165 -24.15 11.06 -7.80
C LYS A 165 -24.89 9.93 -7.08
N PHE A 166 -24.49 9.59 -5.87
CA PHE A 166 -25.14 8.56 -5.06
C PHE A 166 -26.57 8.93 -4.68
N PHE A 167 -26.82 10.17 -4.24
CA PHE A 167 -28.16 10.68 -3.95
C PHE A 167 -29.04 10.74 -5.19
N ARG A 168 -28.50 11.12 -6.35
CA ARG A 168 -29.24 11.17 -7.61
C ARG A 168 -29.71 9.76 -8.04
N ILE A 169 -28.85 8.74 -7.86
CA ILE A 169 -29.22 7.35 -8.17
C ILE A 169 -30.29 6.82 -7.21
N LYS A 170 -30.21 7.21 -5.93
CA LYS A 170 -31.20 6.79 -4.93
C LYS A 170 -32.57 7.45 -5.14
N MET A 171 -32.61 8.69 -5.64
CA MET A 171 -33.86 9.39 -5.97
C MET A 171 -34.50 8.90 -7.28
N ALA A 172 -33.69 8.44 -8.25
CA ALA A 172 -34.18 7.88 -9.50
C ALA A 172 -34.76 6.46 -9.38
N LYS A 173 -34.56 5.80 -8.23
CA LYS A 173 -35.12 4.46 -7.92
C LYS A 173 -36.38 4.48 -7.04
N ARG A 174 -36.87 5.65 -6.69
CA ARG A 174 -38.17 5.88 -6.07
C ARG A 174 -39.13 6.43 -7.09
#